data_62f667c414ff2c203e3bf9b54a7761cf
#
_entry.id   62f667c414ff2c203e3bf9b54a7761cf
#
_cell.length_a   1.000
_cell.length_b   1.000
_cell.length_c   1.000
_cell.angle_alpha   90.00
_cell.angle_beta   90.00
_cell.angle_gamma   90.00
#
_symmetry.space_group_name_H-M   'P 1'
#
loop_
_entity.id
_entity.type
_entity.pdbx_description
1 polymer ?
#
loop_
_entity_poly.entity_id
_entity_poly.type
_entity_poly.pdbx_seq_one_letter_code
_entity_poly.pdbx_strand_id
1 'polypeptide(L)' 'MAKQIKFQYQVKKFFEDKWEAKELMHECDPNKSDRENLDDAFSKACDLGADPNKQVRWKFIEE' A
#
# COMPACT_ATOMS: atom_id res chain seq x y z
N MET A 1 17.68 -2.71 -11.90
CA MET A 1 17.19 -3.34 -10.67
C MET A 1 15.80 -2.81 -10.33
N ALA A 2 14.88 -3.71 -10.08
CA ALA A 2 13.51 -3.32 -9.75
C ALA A 2 13.38 -3.11 -8.24
N LYS A 3 12.82 -1.98 -7.87
CA LYS A 3 12.50 -1.68 -6.48
C LYS A 3 10.98 -1.63 -6.34
N GLN A 4 10.46 -2.28 -5.32
CA GLN A 4 9.03 -2.36 -5.09
C GLN A 4 8.71 -2.01 -3.64
N ILE A 5 7.47 -1.59 -3.41
CA ILE A 5 6.96 -1.35 -2.07
C ILE A 5 5.92 -2.42 -1.77
N LYS A 6 6.17 -3.20 -0.73
CA LYS A 6 5.19 -4.12 -0.19
C LYS A 6 4.35 -3.33 0.81
N PHE A 7 3.12 -3.02 0.44
CA PHE A 7 2.23 -2.18 1.23
C PHE A 7 1.10 -3.04 1.81
N GLN A 8 0.99 -3.02 3.13
CA GLN A 8 -0.03 -3.78 3.84
C GLN A 8 -1.06 -2.81 4.43
N TYR A 9 -2.31 -3.08 4.18
CA TYR A 9 -3.41 -2.22 4.61
C TYR A 9 -4.60 -3.07 5.04
N GLN A 10 -5.60 -2.45 5.63
CA GLN A 10 -6.81 -3.13 6.07
C GLN A 10 -8.02 -2.52 5.40
N VAL A 11 -8.95 -3.38 4.99
CA VAL A 11 -10.21 -2.97 4.40
C VAL A 11 -11.35 -3.54 5.24
N LYS A 12 -12.42 -2.76 5.38
CA LYS A 12 -13.60 -3.22 6.08
C LYS A 12 -14.50 -4.00 5.13
N LYS A 13 -14.90 -5.18 5.54
CA LYS A 13 -15.86 -5.96 4.76
C LYS A 13 -17.23 -5.33 4.86
N PHE A 14 -17.88 -5.14 3.71
CA PHE A 14 -19.10 -4.36 3.59
C PHE A 14 -20.26 -4.87 4.46
N PHE A 15 -20.39 -6.18 4.63
CA PHE A 15 -21.50 -6.78 5.39
C PHE A 15 -21.08 -7.32 6.76
N GLU A 16 -19.84 -7.10 7.17
CA GLU A 16 -19.35 -7.63 8.43
C GLU A 16 -18.53 -6.55 9.14
N ASP A 17 -18.62 -6.51 10.47
CA ASP A 17 -17.80 -5.63 11.28
C ASP A 17 -16.38 -6.19 11.46
N LYS A 18 -15.83 -6.72 10.39
CA LYS A 18 -14.51 -7.31 10.40
C LYS A 18 -13.60 -6.59 9.41
N TRP A 19 -12.33 -6.48 9.79
CA TRP A 19 -11.30 -5.90 8.94
C TRP A 19 -10.48 -7.03 8.34
N GLU A 20 -10.23 -6.91 7.05
CA GLU A 20 -9.41 -7.88 6.33
C GLU A 20 -8.09 -7.24 5.94
N ALA A 21 -6.99 -7.91 6.28
CA ALA A 21 -5.67 -7.45 5.87
C ALA A 21 -5.45 -7.76 4.39
N LYS A 22 -5.02 -6.76 3.66
CA LYS A 22 -4.69 -6.86 2.24
C LYS A 22 -3.25 -6.42 2.01
N GLU A 23 -2.70 -6.84 0.91
CA GLU A 23 -1.33 -6.52 0.52
C GLU A 23 -1.30 -6.13 -0.94
N LEU A 24 -0.51 -5.11 -1.25
CA LEU A 24 -0.25 -4.76 -2.65
C LEU A 24 1.25 -4.59 -2.85
N MET A 25 1.68 -4.86 -4.07
CA MET A 25 3.06 -4.60 -4.49
C MET A 25 3.03 -3.46 -5.49
N HIS A 26 3.69 -2.36 -5.13
CA HIS A 26 3.78 -1.19 -6.00
C HIS A 26 5.18 -1.10 -6.58
N GLU A 27 5.27 -1.06 -7.90
CA GLU A 27 6.55 -0.91 -8.57
C GLU A 27 7.00 0.55 -8.48
N CYS A 28 8.19 0.77 -7.94
CA CYS A 28 8.72 2.12 -7.79
C CYS A 28 9.18 2.70 -9.10
N ASP A 29 8.91 3.99 -9.30
CA ASP A 29 9.40 4.74 -10.44
C ASP A 29 10.83 5.21 -10.11
N PRO A 30 11.83 4.85 -10.94
CA PRO A 30 13.22 5.27 -10.68
C PRO A 30 13.44 6.78 -10.78
N ASN A 31 12.50 7.50 -11.40
CA ASN A 31 12.56 8.95 -11.53
C ASN A 31 11.95 9.69 -10.36
N LYS A 32 11.37 8.96 -9.40
CA LYS A 32 10.74 9.54 -8.21
C LYS A 32 11.52 9.18 -6.96
N SER A 33 11.39 10.03 -5.94
CA SER A 33 11.96 9.73 -4.63
C SER A 33 11.18 8.60 -3.95
N ASP A 34 11.77 8.01 -2.90
CA ASP A 34 11.10 6.97 -2.12
C ASP A 34 9.79 7.47 -1.54
N ARG A 35 9.77 8.72 -1.07
CA ARG A 35 8.57 9.33 -0.50
C ARG A 35 7.46 9.46 -1.55
N GLU A 36 7.79 9.87 -2.76
CA GLU A 36 6.82 9.99 -3.84
C GLU A 36 6.27 8.62 -4.23
N ASN A 37 7.14 7.62 -4.30
CA ASN A 37 6.71 6.25 -4.58
C ASN A 37 5.79 5.71 -3.48
N LEU A 38 6.11 6.03 -2.23
CA LEU A 38 5.28 5.62 -1.09
C LEU A 38 3.90 6.29 -1.16
N ASP A 39 3.85 7.58 -1.49
CA ASP A 39 2.59 8.31 -1.65
C ASP A 39 1.74 7.68 -2.77
N ASP A 40 2.36 7.28 -3.87
CA ASP A 40 1.67 6.60 -4.97
C ASP A 40 1.09 5.26 -4.50
N ALA A 41 1.86 4.49 -3.73
CA ALA A 41 1.40 3.21 -3.19
C ALA A 41 0.22 3.42 -2.24
N PHE A 42 0.30 4.44 -1.39
CA PHE A 42 -0.76 4.78 -0.45
C PHE A 42 -2.05 5.17 -1.19
N SER A 43 -1.92 5.99 -2.22
CA SER A 43 -3.06 6.39 -3.05
C SER A 43 -3.72 5.18 -3.71
N LYS A 44 -2.90 4.26 -4.22
CA LYS A 44 -3.39 3.04 -4.84
C LYS A 44 -4.15 2.17 -3.83
N ALA A 45 -3.62 2.06 -2.61
CA ALA A 45 -4.27 1.32 -1.55
C ALA A 45 -5.63 1.94 -1.19
N CYS A 46 -5.69 3.27 -1.14
CA CYS A 46 -6.95 3.98 -0.88
C CYS A 46 -7.99 3.70 -1.96
N ASP A 47 -7.57 3.64 -3.22
CA ASP A 47 -8.46 3.29 -4.33
C ASP A 47 -8.99 1.87 -4.20
N LEU A 48 -8.24 0.99 -3.56
CA LEU A 48 -8.64 -0.39 -3.30
C LEU A 48 -9.47 -0.56 -2.03
N GLY A 49 -9.74 0.53 -1.32
CA GLY A 49 -10.58 0.51 -0.13
C GLY A 49 -9.86 0.59 1.20
N ALA A 50 -8.57 0.90 1.21
CA ALA A 50 -7.82 1.05 2.46
C ALA A 50 -8.38 2.21 3.27
N ASP A 51 -8.48 2.00 4.59
CA ASP A 51 -8.89 3.05 5.51
C ASP A 51 -7.66 3.78 6.03
N PRO A 52 -7.52 5.10 5.77
CA PRO A 52 -6.35 5.84 6.23
C PRO A 52 -6.27 5.97 7.75
N ASN A 53 -7.36 5.70 8.46
CA ASN A 53 -7.38 5.73 9.92
C ASN A 53 -6.90 4.41 10.54
N LYS A 54 -6.73 3.37 9.73
CA LYS A 54 -6.20 2.10 10.21
C LYS A 54 -4.70 2.04 10.03
N GLN A 55 -4.05 1.29 10.89
CA GLN A 55 -2.61 1.14 10.81
C GLN A 55 -2.21 0.48 9.49
N VAL A 56 -1.28 1.11 8.79
CA VAL A 56 -0.71 0.57 7.56
C VAL A 56 0.77 0.30 7.77
N ARG A 57 1.30 -0.66 7.02
CA ARG A 57 2.72 -1.00 7.08
C ARG A 57 3.24 -1.09 5.66
N TRP A 58 4.50 -0.75 5.48
CA TRP A 58 5.14 -0.84 4.18
C TRP A 58 6.59 -1.25 4.33
N LYS A 59 7.13 -1.81 3.28
CA LYS A 59 8.52 -2.22 3.23
C LYS A 59 9.03 -2.06 1.79
N PHE A 60 10.22 -1.49 1.65
CA PHE A 60 10.89 -1.42 0.35
C PHE A 60 11.62 -2.72 0.10
N ILE A 61 11.43 -3.27 -1.10
CA ILE A 61 12.06 -4.52 -1.52
C ILE A 61 12.85 -4.22 -2.78
N GLU A 62 14.13 -4.54 -2.77
CA GLU A 62 15.01 -4.42 -3.93
C GLU A 62 15.41 -5.81 -4.40
N GLU A 63 15.34 -5.98 -5.70
CA GLU A 63 15.82 -7.20 -6.36
C GLU A 63 17.13 -6.96 -7.09
#